data_c7b04cba1282fdf0cb08f70e8bb00856
#
_entry.id   c7b04cba1282fdf0cb08f70e8bb00856
#
_cell.length_a   1.000
_cell.length_b   1.000
_cell.length_c   1.000
_cell.angle_alpha   90.00
_cell.angle_beta   90.00
_cell.angle_gamma   90.00
#
_symmetry.space_group_name_H-M   'P 1'
#
loop_
_entity.id
_entity.type
_entity.pdbx_description
1 polymer ?
#
loop_
_entity_poly.entity_id
_entity_poly.type
_entity_poly.pdbx_seq_one_letter_code
_entity_poly.pdbx_strand_id
1 'polypeptide(L)'
;MDKRVSERRGAERAERGEPSEAGTRHRAAGPSKAKPARAAKPAAKSGFDKKTIALVYDFDGTLSPKPMQEYGFLPKIGVKPEEFWAESNRIAREQGADSLITYMHLMYKKAKAAGVRIDREELVALGRGVQLFAGVETWFDEIADYVKLRAESRGIELRHYLVSSGLTEIVEGTSIFRRFHRVFASEYWFDPYDLPYPKRVITDTGKTQYLFRINKGLEDLGQNINHHMPEGQRPIPFSNMIYYGDGETDVPSMAVMRKNGGHAIAVHTPGKDRAKCVELFKAGRIDFLAPADYRRGSDLFKRTCLLLDRIIADIEVQEEIWRMAKAI
;
A
#
# COMPACT_ATOMS: atom_id res chain seq x y z
N MET A 1 9.02 -54.42 41.84
CA MET A 1 8.83 -55.75 41.22
C MET A 1 8.92 -55.51 39.73
N ASP A 2 10.09 -55.59 39.15
CA ASP A 2 10.81 -56.77 38.67
C ASP A 2 10.16 -57.32 37.40
N LYS A 3 10.74 -57.46 36.29
CA LYS A 3 12.02 -57.84 35.69
C LYS A 3 11.76 -57.84 34.17
N ARG A 4 12.64 -57.27 33.31
CA ARG A 4 13.76 -57.90 32.60
C ARG A 4 13.41 -59.19 31.86
N VAL A 5 13.75 -59.28 30.55
CA VAL A 5 14.95 -59.86 29.92
C VAL A 5 14.63 -60.03 28.42
N SER A 6 15.33 -59.48 27.47
CA SER A 6 16.58 -59.68 26.77
C SER A 6 16.61 -60.83 25.73
N GLU A 7 17.15 -60.46 24.54
CA GLU A 7 18.05 -61.20 23.64
C GLU A 7 17.54 -62.42 22.86
N ARG A 8 17.78 -62.58 21.57
CA ARG A 8 19.03 -62.83 20.80
C ARG A 8 18.72 -63.03 19.30
N ARG A 9 19.51 -62.46 18.46
CA ARG A 9 20.48 -62.96 17.46
C ARG A 9 20.06 -64.16 16.58
N GLY A 10 20.26 -64.00 15.26
CA GLY A 10 20.48 -65.05 14.27
C GLY A 10 20.75 -64.47 12.89
N ALA A 11 22.03 -64.45 12.52
CA ALA A 11 22.49 -64.16 11.17
C ALA A 11 22.45 -65.48 10.35
N GLU A 12 22.14 -65.41 9.05
CA GLU A 12 22.79 -66.32 8.11
C GLU A 12 22.83 -65.75 6.69
N ARG A 13 23.87 -66.10 6.01
CA ARG A 13 24.52 -65.65 4.79
C ARG A 13 24.33 -66.67 3.71
N ALA A 14 24.13 -66.25 2.44
CA ALA A 14 24.63 -66.93 1.21
C ALA A 14 24.19 -66.07 0.00
N GLU A 15 25.02 -65.48 -0.71
CA GLU A 15 25.95 -65.74 -1.83
C GLU A 15 25.26 -66.06 -3.17
N ARG A 16 25.70 -65.20 -4.14
CA ARG A 16 25.97 -65.41 -5.59
C ARG A 16 24.88 -65.13 -6.62
N GLY A 17 25.30 -64.28 -7.56
CA GLY A 17 24.87 -64.30 -8.94
C GLY A 17 24.83 -62.93 -9.64
N GLU A 18 25.99 -62.46 -10.15
CA GLU A 18 25.97 -61.50 -11.27
C GLU A 18 25.68 -62.21 -12.59
N PRO A 19 25.11 -61.50 -13.61
CA PRO A 19 26.02 -60.85 -14.56
C PRO A 19 25.52 -59.48 -15.14
N SER A 20 26.54 -58.76 -15.56
CA SER A 20 26.64 -57.54 -16.37
C SER A 20 25.58 -57.30 -17.43
N GLU A 21 25.08 -56.08 -17.55
CA GLU A 21 25.00 -55.44 -18.87
C GLU A 21 25.01 -53.89 -18.77
N ALA A 22 25.69 -53.32 -19.73
CA ALA A 22 26.01 -51.92 -19.90
C ALA A 22 24.77 -51.05 -20.13
N GLY A 23 24.62 -49.95 -19.37
CA GLY A 23 23.59 -48.95 -19.57
C GLY A 23 24.11 -47.55 -19.30
N THR A 24 24.22 -46.78 -20.30
CA THR A 24 24.70 -45.45 -20.53
C THR A 24 24.34 -44.47 -19.37
N ARG A 25 25.35 -43.87 -18.75
CA ARG A 25 25.23 -42.82 -17.76
C ARG A 25 24.83 -41.49 -18.42
N HIS A 26 23.54 -41.13 -18.38
CA HIS A 26 23.14 -39.73 -18.55
C HIS A 26 23.52 -38.94 -17.29
N ARG A 27 24.57 -38.13 -17.44
CA ARG A 27 24.97 -37.12 -16.47
C ARG A 27 23.98 -35.99 -16.50
N ALA A 28 23.04 -35.94 -15.55
CA ALA A 28 22.17 -34.77 -15.34
C ALA A 28 23.04 -33.60 -14.90
N ALA A 29 23.08 -32.56 -15.71
CA ALA A 29 23.72 -31.29 -15.39
C ALA A 29 22.86 -30.62 -14.29
N GLY A 30 23.45 -30.43 -13.12
CA GLY A 30 22.85 -29.66 -12.02
C GLY A 30 22.66 -28.20 -12.41
N PRO A 31 21.66 -27.50 -11.81
CA PRO A 31 21.39 -26.11 -12.13
C PRO A 31 22.60 -25.24 -11.77
N SER A 32 23.12 -24.56 -12.77
CA SER A 32 24.16 -23.54 -12.63
C SER A 32 23.68 -22.45 -11.66
N LYS A 33 24.42 -22.28 -10.56
CA LYS A 33 24.23 -21.14 -9.64
C LYS A 33 24.69 -19.86 -10.35
N ALA A 34 23.75 -19.18 -11.01
CA ALA A 34 24.00 -17.83 -11.49
C ALA A 34 24.33 -16.93 -10.29
N LYS A 35 25.52 -16.31 -10.31
CA LYS A 35 25.90 -15.28 -9.34
C LYS A 35 24.89 -14.14 -9.41
N PRO A 36 24.39 -13.60 -8.27
CA PRO A 36 23.52 -12.46 -8.30
C PRO A 36 24.23 -11.30 -9.01
N ALA A 37 23.57 -10.76 -10.04
CA ALA A 37 24.04 -9.58 -10.74
C ALA A 37 24.24 -8.45 -9.71
N ARG A 38 25.46 -7.91 -9.67
CA ARG A 38 25.81 -6.75 -8.85
C ARG A 38 24.93 -5.60 -9.30
N ALA A 39 24.01 -5.14 -8.44
CA ALA A 39 23.16 -4.01 -8.71
C ALA A 39 24.03 -2.85 -9.20
N ALA A 40 23.80 -2.40 -10.43
CA ALA A 40 24.48 -1.25 -10.98
C ALA A 40 24.22 -0.05 -10.07
N LYS A 41 25.28 0.63 -9.63
CA LYS A 41 25.14 1.92 -8.94
C LYS A 41 24.37 2.85 -9.88
N PRO A 42 23.27 3.48 -9.42
CA PRO A 42 22.60 4.47 -10.25
C PRO A 42 23.63 5.54 -10.68
N ALA A 43 23.69 5.82 -11.96
CA ALA A 43 24.52 6.90 -12.49
C ALA A 43 24.14 8.19 -11.75
N ALA A 44 25.15 8.92 -11.25
CA ALA A 44 24.92 10.19 -10.58
C ALA A 44 24.22 11.14 -11.58
N LYS A 45 22.96 11.47 -11.31
CA LYS A 45 22.22 12.46 -12.11
C LYS A 45 22.95 13.78 -11.99
N SER A 46 23.26 14.39 -13.13
CA SER A 46 24.05 15.65 -13.20
C SER A 46 23.27 16.88 -12.75
N GLY A 47 22.00 16.75 -12.36
CA GLY A 47 21.09 17.81 -11.96
C GLY A 47 20.48 17.60 -10.58
N PHE A 48 19.83 18.65 -10.05
CA PHE A 48 18.99 18.55 -8.88
C PHE A 48 17.80 17.63 -9.16
N ASP A 49 17.64 16.55 -8.38
CA ASP A 49 16.71 15.46 -8.66
C ASP A 49 15.50 15.38 -7.68
N LYS A 50 15.43 16.29 -6.69
CA LYS A 50 14.35 16.30 -5.68
C LYS A 50 13.15 17.14 -6.13
N LYS A 51 12.73 16.97 -7.38
CA LYS A 51 11.65 17.74 -8.01
C LYS A 51 10.32 16.98 -8.09
N THR A 52 10.20 15.84 -7.41
CA THR A 52 8.94 15.09 -7.38
C THR A 52 8.11 15.48 -6.17
N ILE A 53 6.84 15.82 -6.41
CA ILE A 53 5.80 16.00 -5.38
C ILE A 53 4.98 14.72 -5.33
N ALA A 54 4.75 14.17 -4.13
CA ALA A 54 3.93 12.98 -3.93
C ALA A 54 2.66 13.30 -3.15
N LEU A 55 1.51 13.06 -3.76
CA LEU A 55 0.22 13.08 -3.08
C LEU A 55 -0.17 11.65 -2.73
N VAL A 56 -0.32 11.37 -1.44
CA VAL A 56 -0.56 10.03 -0.91
C VAL A 56 -1.94 9.98 -0.28
N TYR A 57 -2.77 9.06 -0.72
CA TYR A 57 -4.16 8.95 -0.29
C TYR A 57 -4.43 7.63 0.43
N ASP A 58 -5.24 7.67 1.47
CA ASP A 58 -6.05 6.52 1.85
C ASP A 58 -7.25 6.40 0.90
N PHE A 59 -8.01 5.29 0.97
CA PHE A 59 -9.12 5.04 0.06
C PHE A 59 -10.48 5.17 0.75
N ASP A 60 -10.77 4.29 1.71
CA ASP A 60 -12.06 4.19 2.38
C ASP A 60 -12.26 5.35 3.36
N GLY A 61 -13.35 6.12 3.22
CA GLY A 61 -13.56 7.36 3.97
C GLY A 61 -12.81 8.57 3.41
N THR A 62 -11.81 8.36 2.54
CA THR A 62 -10.96 9.41 1.95
C THR A 62 -11.35 9.71 0.50
N LEU A 63 -11.22 8.75 -0.41
CA LEU A 63 -11.63 8.88 -1.82
C LEU A 63 -13.03 8.32 -2.07
N SER A 64 -13.46 7.38 -1.24
CA SER A 64 -14.78 6.73 -1.26
C SER A 64 -15.50 6.98 0.07
N PRO A 65 -16.83 7.23 0.08
CA PRO A 65 -17.59 7.54 1.28
C PRO A 65 -17.66 6.43 2.35
N LYS A 66 -17.39 5.18 1.96
CA LYS A 66 -17.50 4.02 2.85
C LYS A 66 -16.54 2.90 2.39
N PRO A 67 -16.34 1.87 3.24
CA PRO A 67 -15.51 0.72 2.86
C PRO A 67 -15.89 0.11 1.52
N MET A 68 -14.90 -0.16 0.68
CA MET A 68 -15.09 -0.65 -0.70
C MET A 68 -15.86 -1.97 -0.77
N GLN A 69 -15.79 -2.80 0.26
CA GLN A 69 -16.51 -4.07 0.35
C GLN A 69 -18.03 -3.90 0.42
N GLU A 70 -18.49 -2.74 0.90
CA GLU A 70 -19.91 -2.45 1.11
C GLU A 70 -20.66 -2.10 -0.17
N TYR A 71 -19.96 -1.80 -1.27
CA TYR A 71 -20.62 -1.45 -2.52
C TYR A 71 -21.06 -2.66 -3.32
N GLY A 72 -20.27 -3.71 -3.35
CA GLY A 72 -20.57 -4.87 -4.20
C GLY A 72 -20.48 -6.20 -3.48
N PHE A 73 -19.45 -6.41 -2.65
CA PHE A 73 -19.19 -7.70 -2.04
C PHE A 73 -20.28 -8.08 -1.02
N LEU A 74 -20.53 -7.23 -0.02
CA LEU A 74 -21.52 -7.52 1.03
C LEU A 74 -22.94 -7.66 0.49
N PRO A 75 -23.42 -6.82 -0.44
CA PRO A 75 -24.69 -7.05 -1.12
C PRO A 75 -24.76 -8.37 -1.88
N LYS A 76 -23.66 -8.76 -2.57
CA LYS A 76 -23.61 -10.01 -3.34
C LYS A 76 -23.76 -11.26 -2.47
N ILE A 77 -23.28 -11.22 -1.24
CA ILE A 77 -23.41 -12.33 -0.27
C ILE A 77 -24.62 -12.18 0.66
N GLY A 78 -25.45 -11.14 0.50
CA GLY A 78 -26.65 -10.90 1.29
C GLY A 78 -26.39 -10.56 2.76
N VAL A 79 -25.25 -9.96 3.10
CA VAL A 79 -24.86 -9.60 4.48
C VAL A 79 -24.88 -8.07 4.65
N LYS A 80 -25.48 -7.59 5.73
CA LYS A 80 -25.46 -6.15 6.05
C LYS A 80 -24.10 -5.70 6.54
N PRO A 81 -23.65 -4.49 6.18
CA PRO A 81 -22.36 -3.96 6.61
C PRO A 81 -22.16 -4.00 8.12
N GLU A 82 -23.16 -3.56 8.88
CA GLU A 82 -23.09 -3.48 10.33
C GLU A 82 -22.89 -4.87 10.98
N GLU A 83 -23.57 -5.89 10.44
CA GLU A 83 -23.46 -7.28 10.90
C GLU A 83 -22.07 -7.84 10.56
N PHE A 84 -21.57 -7.58 9.36
CA PHE A 84 -20.27 -8.04 8.91
C PHE A 84 -19.14 -7.46 9.76
N TRP A 85 -19.12 -6.14 9.93
CA TRP A 85 -18.05 -5.48 10.69
C TRP A 85 -18.13 -5.78 12.17
N ALA A 86 -19.34 -5.88 12.75
CA ALA A 86 -19.51 -6.29 14.15
C ALA A 86 -18.97 -7.71 14.38
N GLU A 87 -19.27 -8.67 13.49
CA GLU A 87 -18.76 -10.04 13.56
C GLU A 87 -17.24 -10.08 13.42
N SER A 88 -16.69 -9.37 12.43
CA SER A 88 -15.24 -9.29 12.19
C SER A 88 -14.51 -8.75 13.43
N ASN A 89 -14.97 -7.62 13.96
CA ASN A 89 -14.36 -7.00 15.12
C ASN A 89 -14.50 -7.86 16.40
N ARG A 90 -15.61 -8.58 16.56
CA ARG A 90 -15.81 -9.51 17.65
C ARG A 90 -14.79 -10.66 17.58
N ILE A 91 -14.68 -11.31 16.41
CA ILE A 91 -13.72 -12.41 16.21
C ILE A 91 -12.28 -11.93 16.46
N ALA A 92 -11.90 -10.77 15.93
CA ALA A 92 -10.57 -10.21 16.13
C ALA A 92 -10.26 -10.06 17.64
N ARG A 93 -11.18 -9.50 18.41
CA ARG A 93 -11.00 -9.33 19.86
C ARG A 93 -10.96 -10.65 20.62
N GLU A 94 -11.90 -11.57 20.35
CA GLU A 94 -12.00 -12.84 21.07
C GLU A 94 -10.79 -13.75 20.80
N GLN A 95 -10.23 -13.69 19.61
CA GLN A 95 -9.09 -14.54 19.21
C GLN A 95 -7.74 -13.84 19.34
N GLY A 96 -7.70 -12.56 19.72
CA GLY A 96 -6.46 -11.76 19.69
C GLY A 96 -5.84 -11.67 18.28
N ALA A 97 -6.68 -11.67 17.25
CA ALA A 97 -6.26 -11.70 15.85
C ALA A 97 -6.19 -10.28 15.26
N ASP A 98 -5.35 -10.14 14.23
CA ASP A 98 -5.31 -8.93 13.41
C ASP A 98 -6.67 -8.68 12.74
N SER A 99 -7.20 -7.46 12.85
CA SER A 99 -8.54 -7.11 12.36
C SER A 99 -8.66 -7.21 10.85
N LEU A 100 -7.58 -6.93 10.12
CA LEU A 100 -7.57 -6.96 8.65
C LEU A 100 -7.50 -8.41 8.14
N ILE A 101 -6.65 -9.24 8.76
CA ILE A 101 -6.63 -10.68 8.46
C ILE A 101 -8.01 -11.28 8.76
N THR A 102 -8.63 -10.86 9.86
CA THR A 102 -9.94 -11.36 10.28
C THR A 102 -11.02 -11.01 9.27
N TYR A 103 -11.11 -9.76 8.81
CA TYR A 103 -12.13 -9.42 7.81
C TYR A 103 -11.90 -10.13 6.47
N MET A 104 -10.64 -10.24 6.01
CA MET A 104 -10.30 -10.97 4.80
C MET A 104 -10.72 -12.46 4.91
N HIS A 105 -10.41 -13.09 6.03
CA HIS A 105 -10.85 -14.46 6.31
C HIS A 105 -12.39 -14.58 6.35
N LEU A 106 -13.07 -13.61 7.01
CA LEU A 106 -14.53 -13.59 7.12
C LEU A 106 -15.19 -13.39 5.74
N MET A 107 -14.62 -12.55 4.86
CA MET A 107 -15.07 -12.42 3.48
C MET A 107 -15.10 -13.80 2.78
N TYR A 108 -13.99 -14.52 2.84
CA TYR A 108 -13.92 -15.87 2.24
C TYR A 108 -14.95 -16.84 2.84
N LYS A 109 -15.03 -16.89 4.18
CA LYS A 109 -15.98 -17.77 4.89
C LYS A 109 -17.43 -17.49 4.51
N LYS A 110 -17.82 -16.22 4.48
CA LYS A 110 -19.20 -15.79 4.14
C LYS A 110 -19.52 -16.02 2.68
N ALA A 111 -18.58 -15.74 1.77
CA ALA A 111 -18.76 -16.02 0.35
C ALA A 111 -18.95 -17.51 0.09
N LYS A 112 -18.11 -18.37 0.69
CA LYS A 112 -18.25 -19.83 0.61
C LYS A 112 -19.61 -20.31 1.11
N ALA A 113 -20.08 -19.77 2.24
CA ALA A 113 -21.40 -20.12 2.79
C ALA A 113 -22.56 -19.66 1.87
N ALA A 114 -22.39 -18.55 1.17
CA ALA A 114 -23.37 -18.03 0.21
C ALA A 114 -23.26 -18.64 -1.19
N GLY A 115 -22.31 -19.57 -1.43
CA GLY A 115 -22.07 -20.14 -2.76
C GLY A 115 -21.49 -19.11 -3.75
N VAL A 116 -20.91 -18.01 -3.25
CA VAL A 116 -20.31 -16.96 -4.06
C VAL A 116 -18.81 -17.22 -4.18
N ARG A 117 -18.30 -17.17 -5.39
CA ARG A 117 -16.87 -17.32 -5.66
C ARG A 117 -16.13 -16.02 -5.31
N ILE A 118 -14.97 -16.15 -4.65
CA ILE A 118 -14.00 -15.07 -4.50
C ILE A 118 -12.77 -15.45 -5.31
N ASP A 119 -12.62 -14.83 -6.45
CA ASP A 119 -11.40 -14.83 -7.25
C ASP A 119 -11.02 -13.39 -7.62
N ARG A 120 -9.85 -13.26 -8.26
CA ARG A 120 -9.34 -11.95 -8.64
C ARG A 120 -10.27 -11.19 -9.59
N GLU A 121 -10.80 -11.86 -10.59
CA GLU A 121 -11.64 -11.27 -11.64
C GLU A 121 -12.95 -10.74 -11.03
N GLU A 122 -13.57 -11.52 -10.17
CA GLU A 122 -14.77 -11.13 -9.45
C GLU A 122 -14.53 -9.91 -8.55
N LEU A 123 -13.45 -9.90 -7.77
CA LEU A 123 -13.13 -8.75 -6.92
C LEU A 123 -12.82 -7.48 -7.75
N VAL A 124 -12.11 -7.60 -8.85
CA VAL A 124 -11.88 -6.48 -9.79
C VAL A 124 -13.21 -5.98 -10.37
N ALA A 125 -14.11 -6.89 -10.75
CA ALA A 125 -15.42 -6.51 -11.27
C ALA A 125 -16.24 -5.70 -10.25
N LEU A 126 -16.15 -6.03 -8.96
CA LEU A 126 -16.82 -5.27 -7.88
C LEU A 126 -16.32 -3.82 -7.78
N GLY A 127 -15.08 -3.56 -8.13
CA GLY A 127 -14.50 -2.22 -8.12
C GLY A 127 -15.22 -1.21 -9.00
N ARG A 128 -15.88 -1.68 -10.07
CA ARG A 128 -16.67 -0.81 -10.98
C ARG A 128 -17.89 -0.16 -10.29
N GLY A 129 -18.38 -0.78 -9.22
CA GLY A 129 -19.53 -0.29 -8.46
C GLY A 129 -19.15 0.62 -7.29
N VAL A 130 -17.87 0.82 -7.03
CA VAL A 130 -17.40 1.68 -5.94
C VAL A 130 -17.71 3.14 -6.25
N GLN A 131 -18.41 3.79 -5.33
CA GLN A 131 -18.72 5.22 -5.44
C GLN A 131 -17.57 6.04 -4.90
N LEU A 132 -17.29 7.14 -5.57
CA LEU A 132 -16.26 8.10 -5.18
C LEU A 132 -16.89 9.39 -4.66
N PHE A 133 -16.19 10.12 -3.81
CA PHE A 133 -16.60 11.45 -3.43
C PHE A 133 -16.65 12.40 -4.63
N ALA A 134 -17.44 13.45 -4.51
CA ALA A 134 -17.62 14.45 -5.57
C ALA A 134 -16.28 15.03 -6.00
N GLY A 135 -16.02 15.00 -7.32
CA GLY A 135 -14.82 15.56 -7.94
C GLY A 135 -13.59 14.68 -7.94
N VAL A 136 -13.60 13.49 -7.31
CA VAL A 136 -12.41 12.60 -7.28
C VAL A 136 -11.92 12.23 -8.68
N GLU A 137 -12.82 11.97 -9.62
CA GLU A 137 -12.45 11.57 -10.99
C GLU A 137 -11.72 12.66 -11.77
N THR A 138 -12.03 13.94 -11.51
CA THR A 138 -11.38 15.09 -12.17
C THR A 138 -10.20 15.65 -11.38
N TRP A 139 -10.10 15.32 -10.09
CA TRP A 139 -9.10 15.82 -9.16
C TRP A 139 -7.67 15.69 -9.66
N PHE A 140 -7.33 14.53 -10.20
CA PHE A 140 -5.97 14.23 -10.65
C PHE A 140 -5.50 15.17 -11.77
N ASP A 141 -6.38 15.42 -12.72
CA ASP A 141 -6.09 16.32 -13.84
C ASP A 141 -6.09 17.79 -13.38
N GLU A 142 -7.05 18.19 -12.55
CA GLU A 142 -7.12 19.55 -12.02
C GLU A 142 -5.92 19.95 -11.16
N ILE A 143 -5.41 19.03 -10.33
CA ILE A 143 -4.21 19.25 -9.54
C ILE A 143 -2.94 19.21 -10.42
N ALA A 144 -2.89 18.32 -11.42
CA ALA A 144 -1.78 18.30 -12.37
C ALA A 144 -1.70 19.62 -13.17
N ASP A 145 -2.82 20.13 -13.63
CA ASP A 145 -2.89 21.43 -14.32
C ASP A 145 -2.46 22.56 -13.40
N TYR A 146 -2.88 22.54 -12.12
CA TYR A 146 -2.47 23.54 -11.14
C TYR A 146 -0.94 23.54 -10.94
N VAL A 147 -0.35 22.36 -10.70
CA VAL A 147 1.09 22.24 -10.52
C VAL A 147 1.84 22.66 -11.80
N LYS A 148 1.36 22.26 -12.98
CA LYS A 148 1.95 22.65 -14.26
C LYS A 148 1.97 24.17 -14.45
N LEU A 149 0.87 24.85 -14.11
CA LEU A 149 0.76 26.30 -14.18
C LEU A 149 1.71 27.00 -13.20
N ARG A 150 1.81 26.50 -11.95
CA ARG A 150 2.62 27.11 -10.89
C ARG A 150 4.12 26.82 -11.02
N ALA A 151 4.45 25.61 -11.46
CA ALA A 151 5.83 25.18 -11.65
C ALA A 151 6.42 25.65 -12.99
N GLU A 152 5.61 26.15 -13.91
CA GLU A 152 6.03 26.53 -15.27
C GLU A 152 6.89 25.42 -15.93
N SER A 153 8.12 25.79 -16.40
CA SER A 153 9.03 24.84 -17.05
C SER A 153 10.08 24.23 -16.11
N ARG A 154 9.88 24.30 -14.79
CA ARG A 154 10.88 23.89 -13.77
C ARG A 154 11.13 22.39 -13.66
N GLY A 155 10.39 21.56 -14.42
CA GLY A 155 10.55 20.11 -14.44
C GLY A 155 10.10 19.42 -13.15
N ILE A 156 9.12 20.02 -12.44
CA ILE A 156 8.49 19.40 -11.26
C ILE A 156 7.56 18.31 -11.74
N GLU A 157 7.72 17.11 -11.18
CA GLU A 157 6.86 15.94 -11.42
C GLU A 157 5.86 15.78 -10.27
N LEU A 158 4.60 15.55 -10.61
CA LEU A 158 3.54 15.21 -9.66
C LEU A 158 3.22 13.72 -9.75
N ARG A 159 3.22 13.02 -8.62
CA ARG A 159 2.84 11.62 -8.53
C ARG A 159 1.75 11.42 -7.50
N HIS A 160 0.80 10.57 -7.82
CA HIS A 160 -0.28 10.17 -6.94
C HIS A 160 -0.05 8.73 -6.47
N TYR A 161 -0.17 8.49 -5.16
CA TYR A 161 0.01 7.18 -4.52
C TYR A 161 -1.22 6.82 -3.72
N LEU A 162 -1.58 5.57 -3.71
CA LEU A 162 -2.60 5.03 -2.81
C LEU A 162 -1.93 4.15 -1.75
N VAL A 163 -2.29 4.35 -0.47
CA VAL A 163 -1.88 3.51 0.66
C VAL A 163 -3.11 3.16 1.48
N SER A 164 -3.67 1.98 1.27
CA SER A 164 -4.98 1.58 1.82
C SER A 164 -4.94 0.23 2.54
N SER A 165 -5.78 0.10 3.56
CA SER A 165 -6.08 -1.18 4.20
C SER A 165 -7.09 -2.03 3.40
N GLY A 166 -7.76 -1.43 2.43
CA GLY A 166 -8.67 -2.10 1.50
C GLY A 166 -7.96 -3.02 0.51
N LEU A 167 -8.71 -3.61 -0.42
CA LEU A 167 -8.23 -4.65 -1.33
C LEU A 167 -7.74 -4.08 -2.67
N THR A 168 -6.52 -4.43 -3.04
CA THR A 168 -5.91 -4.08 -4.34
C THR A 168 -6.83 -4.46 -5.50
N GLU A 169 -7.41 -5.64 -5.46
CA GLU A 169 -8.28 -6.18 -6.52
C GLU A 169 -9.52 -5.29 -6.76
N ILE A 170 -10.15 -4.82 -5.67
CA ILE A 170 -11.31 -3.92 -5.80
C ILE A 170 -10.86 -2.56 -6.33
N VAL A 171 -9.73 -2.02 -5.83
CA VAL A 171 -9.17 -0.74 -6.30
C VAL A 171 -8.85 -0.81 -7.80
N GLU A 172 -8.32 -1.92 -8.30
CA GLU A 172 -8.03 -2.12 -9.73
C GLU A 172 -9.25 -1.99 -10.62
N GLY A 173 -10.43 -2.33 -10.12
CA GLY A 173 -11.69 -2.19 -10.85
C GLY A 173 -12.26 -0.76 -10.88
N THR A 174 -11.74 0.16 -10.09
CA THR A 174 -12.24 1.55 -10.01
C THR A 174 -11.81 2.39 -11.22
N SER A 175 -12.60 3.42 -11.55
CA SER A 175 -12.30 4.36 -12.63
C SER A 175 -10.99 5.13 -12.44
N ILE A 176 -10.51 5.26 -11.19
CA ILE A 176 -9.33 6.05 -10.84
C ILE A 176 -8.05 5.23 -10.69
N PHE A 177 -8.11 3.89 -10.81
CA PHE A 177 -6.91 3.05 -10.60
C PHE A 177 -5.69 3.51 -11.41
N ARG A 178 -5.89 3.82 -12.69
CA ARG A 178 -4.82 4.23 -13.61
C ARG A 178 -4.28 5.64 -13.35
N ARG A 179 -4.88 6.39 -12.42
CA ARG A 179 -4.41 7.71 -12.01
C ARG A 179 -3.26 7.64 -11.00
N PHE A 180 -3.11 6.51 -10.35
CA PHE A 180 -2.03 6.32 -9.37
C PHE A 180 -0.74 5.87 -10.05
N HIS A 181 0.36 6.52 -9.65
CA HIS A 181 1.71 6.07 -9.98
C HIS A 181 1.98 4.69 -9.36
N ARG A 182 1.54 4.49 -8.11
CA ARG A 182 1.60 3.21 -7.42
C ARG A 182 0.44 3.04 -6.43
N VAL A 183 -0.05 1.81 -6.34
CA VAL A 183 -1.05 1.40 -5.35
C VAL A 183 -0.39 0.43 -4.37
N PHE A 184 -0.50 0.75 -3.09
CA PHE A 184 -0.15 -0.12 -1.97
C PHE A 184 -1.43 -0.38 -1.19
N ALA A 185 -2.00 -1.55 -1.34
CA ALA A 185 -3.21 -1.95 -0.64
C ALA A 185 -3.10 -3.41 -0.19
N SER A 186 -3.96 -3.85 0.73
CA SER A 186 -4.02 -5.27 1.08
C SER A 186 -4.37 -6.09 -0.17
N GLU A 187 -3.97 -7.35 -0.21
CA GLU A 187 -4.06 -8.14 -1.43
C GLU A 187 -4.23 -9.61 -1.07
N TYR A 188 -5.07 -10.32 -1.81
CA TYR A 188 -5.14 -11.77 -1.76
C TYR A 188 -4.10 -12.43 -2.66
N TRP A 189 -3.66 -13.61 -2.26
CA TRP A 189 -3.00 -14.57 -3.11
C TRP A 189 -3.99 -15.69 -3.41
N PHE A 190 -4.30 -15.84 -4.68
CA PHE A 190 -5.10 -16.95 -5.16
C PHE A 190 -4.16 -18.09 -5.58
N ASP A 191 -4.31 -19.24 -4.93
CA ASP A 191 -3.56 -20.42 -5.32
C ASP A 191 -4.20 -21.11 -6.56
N PRO A 192 -3.56 -22.16 -7.13
CA PRO A 192 -4.12 -22.90 -8.26
C PRO A 192 -5.48 -23.56 -7.98
N TYR A 193 -5.90 -23.64 -6.72
CA TYR A 193 -7.16 -24.20 -6.28
C TYR A 193 -8.22 -23.13 -5.93
N ASP A 194 -7.98 -21.88 -6.30
CA ASP A 194 -8.84 -20.72 -6.02
C ASP A 194 -9.13 -20.48 -4.53
N LEU A 195 -8.16 -20.82 -3.65
CA LEU A 195 -8.26 -20.48 -2.24
C LEU A 195 -7.60 -19.13 -1.99
N PRO A 196 -8.38 -18.11 -1.59
CA PRO A 196 -7.80 -16.80 -1.31
C PRO A 196 -7.08 -16.76 0.04
N TYR A 197 -5.80 -16.45 0.04
CA TYR A 197 -5.00 -16.17 1.23
C TYR A 197 -4.58 -14.70 1.28
N PRO A 198 -4.49 -14.09 2.47
CA PRO A 198 -3.86 -12.78 2.58
C PRO A 198 -2.41 -12.83 2.09
N LYS A 199 -2.13 -12.20 0.96
CA LYS A 199 -0.76 -12.06 0.40
C LYS A 199 -0.05 -10.89 1.02
N ARG A 200 -0.79 -9.83 1.27
CA ARG A 200 -0.33 -8.62 1.91
C ARG A 200 -1.46 -8.02 2.74
N VAL A 201 -1.12 -7.57 3.93
CA VAL A 201 -2.02 -6.87 4.83
C VAL A 201 -1.39 -5.56 5.23
N ILE A 202 -2.11 -4.46 5.07
CA ILE A 202 -1.65 -3.11 5.39
C ILE A 202 -2.46 -2.59 6.57
N THR A 203 -1.90 -2.72 7.77
CA THR A 203 -2.48 -2.22 9.01
C THR A 203 -2.21 -0.72 9.19
N ASP A 204 -2.80 -0.10 10.19
CA ASP A 204 -2.70 1.33 10.50
C ASP A 204 -1.22 1.80 10.56
N THR A 205 -0.43 1.19 11.44
CA THR A 205 1.01 1.47 11.53
C THR A 205 1.77 0.94 10.32
N GLY A 206 1.29 -0.13 9.68
CA GLY A 206 1.83 -0.70 8.47
C GLY A 206 1.80 0.27 7.28
N LYS A 207 0.85 1.21 7.22
CA LYS A 207 0.80 2.27 6.20
C LYS A 207 2.10 3.09 6.19
N THR A 208 2.73 3.32 7.33
CA THR A 208 3.92 4.18 7.44
C THR A 208 5.12 3.66 6.67
N GLN A 209 5.29 2.34 6.54
CA GLN A 209 6.39 1.79 5.74
C GLN A 209 6.33 2.21 4.28
N TYR A 210 5.12 2.40 3.73
CA TYR A 210 4.94 2.79 2.33
C TYR A 210 5.29 4.26 2.11
N LEU A 211 5.10 5.12 3.11
CA LEU A 211 5.60 6.50 3.07
C LEU A 211 7.13 6.52 2.97
N PHE A 212 7.83 5.67 3.73
CA PHE A 212 9.28 5.53 3.61
C PHE A 212 9.70 4.89 2.28
N ARG A 213 8.91 3.97 1.70
CA ARG A 213 9.17 3.43 0.36
C ARG A 213 9.09 4.51 -0.70
N ILE A 214 8.06 5.34 -0.68
CA ILE A 214 7.90 6.49 -1.58
C ILE A 214 9.07 7.46 -1.38
N ASN A 215 9.39 7.82 -0.14
CA ASN A 215 10.50 8.71 0.19
C ASN A 215 11.86 8.23 -0.35
N LYS A 216 12.12 6.92 -0.23
CA LYS A 216 13.37 6.28 -0.71
C LYS A 216 13.35 5.89 -2.19
N GLY A 217 12.22 6.00 -2.89
CA GLY A 217 12.07 5.47 -4.24
C GLY A 217 12.19 3.94 -4.33
N LEU A 218 11.91 3.22 -3.23
CA LEU A 218 11.95 1.76 -3.14
C LEU A 218 10.53 1.18 -3.27
N GLU A 219 9.89 1.46 -4.38
CA GLU A 219 8.47 1.17 -4.60
C GLU A 219 8.21 -0.30 -4.96
N ASP A 220 9.22 -1.04 -5.42
CA ASP A 220 9.13 -2.47 -5.57
C ASP A 220 9.22 -3.14 -4.20
N LEU A 221 8.21 -3.97 -3.86
CA LEU A 221 8.10 -4.63 -2.57
C LEU A 221 9.20 -5.68 -2.33
N GLY A 222 9.84 -6.18 -3.38
CA GLY A 222 11.03 -7.04 -3.29
C GLY A 222 12.29 -6.33 -2.79
N GLN A 223 12.31 -4.99 -2.84
CA GLN A 223 13.44 -4.19 -2.37
C GLN A 223 13.46 -4.08 -0.85
N ASN A 224 14.66 -4.20 -0.26
CA ASN A 224 14.84 -4.09 1.19
C ASN A 224 14.73 -2.64 1.66
N ILE A 225 13.62 -2.29 2.29
CA ILE A 225 13.37 -0.95 2.83
C ILE A 225 14.32 -0.57 3.97
N ASN A 226 14.88 -1.56 4.69
CA ASN A 226 15.78 -1.31 5.82
C ASN A 226 17.20 -0.94 5.37
N HIS A 227 17.50 -1.04 4.07
CA HIS A 227 18.78 -0.55 3.57
C HIS A 227 18.95 0.94 3.89
N HIS A 228 20.10 1.27 4.52
CA HIS A 228 20.38 2.65 4.89
C HIS A 228 20.51 3.53 3.62
N MET A 229 19.75 4.62 3.59
CA MET A 229 19.80 5.63 2.54
C MET A 229 19.83 7.01 3.21
N PRO A 230 20.94 7.75 3.10
CA PRO A 230 21.03 9.12 3.62
C PRO A 230 19.90 10.00 3.07
N GLU A 231 19.41 10.95 3.86
CA GLU A 231 18.30 11.84 3.44
C GLU A 231 18.60 12.59 2.15
N GLY A 232 19.85 13.02 1.99
CA GLY A 232 20.31 13.67 0.77
C GLY A 232 20.19 12.86 -0.50
N GLN A 233 20.09 11.51 -0.40
CA GLN A 233 19.96 10.60 -1.52
C GLN A 233 18.52 10.14 -1.79
N ARG A 234 17.57 10.52 -0.95
CA ARG A 234 16.17 10.13 -1.09
C ARG A 234 15.51 10.98 -2.17
N PRO A 235 14.89 10.36 -3.21
CA PRO A 235 14.38 11.10 -4.36
C PRO A 235 13.16 11.96 -4.06
N ILE A 236 12.33 11.56 -3.08
CA ILE A 236 11.12 12.29 -2.71
C ILE A 236 11.19 12.62 -1.20
N PRO A 237 11.75 13.81 -0.82
CA PRO A 237 11.75 14.23 0.57
C PRO A 237 10.34 14.27 1.16
N PHE A 238 10.19 14.02 2.46
CA PHE A 238 8.88 14.14 3.11
C PHE A 238 8.29 15.54 2.94
N SER A 239 9.12 16.59 2.93
CA SER A 239 8.68 17.97 2.67
C SER A 239 7.93 18.14 1.33
N ASN A 240 8.15 17.25 0.38
CA ASN A 240 7.48 17.24 -0.91
C ASN A 240 6.26 16.31 -0.95
N MET A 241 5.76 15.87 0.20
CA MET A 241 4.67 14.91 0.27
C MET A 241 3.47 15.50 1.01
N ILE A 242 2.25 15.19 0.52
CA ILE A 242 0.99 15.50 1.19
C ILE A 242 0.23 14.19 1.38
N TYR A 243 -0.18 13.88 2.62
CA TYR A 243 -0.98 12.71 2.96
C TYR A 243 -2.44 13.11 3.18
N TYR A 244 -3.37 12.34 2.62
CA TYR A 244 -4.82 12.50 2.80
C TYR A 244 -5.38 11.25 3.47
N GLY A 245 -6.15 11.42 4.54
CA GLY A 245 -6.81 10.33 5.25
C GLY A 245 -8.02 10.84 6.02
N ASP A 246 -8.90 9.94 6.45
CA ASP A 246 -10.17 10.31 7.11
C ASP A 246 -10.19 10.06 8.62
N GLY A 247 -9.30 9.20 9.15
CA GLY A 247 -9.53 8.72 10.49
C GLY A 247 -8.38 8.09 11.24
N GLU A 248 -8.79 7.27 12.21
CA GLU A 248 -7.89 6.68 13.21
C GLU A 248 -6.79 5.81 12.60
N THR A 249 -7.10 5.11 11.52
CA THR A 249 -6.14 4.24 10.83
C THR A 249 -5.00 5.02 10.15
N ASP A 250 -5.21 6.32 9.91
CA ASP A 250 -4.25 7.21 9.25
C ASP A 250 -3.39 8.01 10.24
N VAL A 251 -3.76 8.03 11.52
CA VAL A 251 -3.05 8.79 12.55
C VAL A 251 -1.54 8.53 12.58
N PRO A 252 -1.06 7.26 12.52
CA PRO A 252 0.38 6.99 12.46
C PRO A 252 1.04 7.60 11.23
N SER A 253 0.39 7.52 10.06
CA SER A 253 0.88 8.08 8.80
C SER A 253 0.95 9.60 8.84
N MET A 254 -0.11 10.26 9.30
CA MET A 254 -0.15 11.72 9.50
C MET A 254 0.94 12.20 10.47
N ALA A 255 1.13 11.49 11.60
CA ALA A 255 2.16 11.82 12.58
C ALA A 255 3.58 11.67 11.98
N VAL A 256 3.84 10.60 11.22
CA VAL A 256 5.12 10.40 10.52
C VAL A 256 5.36 11.50 9.49
N MET A 257 4.36 11.85 8.70
CA MET A 257 4.45 12.94 7.73
C MET A 257 4.85 14.25 8.41
N ARG A 258 4.10 14.69 9.41
CA ARG A 258 4.35 15.93 10.14
C ARG A 258 5.72 15.96 10.82
N LYS A 259 6.09 14.86 11.48
CA LYS A 259 7.40 14.76 12.18
C LYS A 259 8.58 14.86 11.22
N ASN A 260 8.45 14.44 9.98
CA ASN A 260 9.50 14.47 8.96
C ASN A 260 9.41 15.68 8.01
N GLY A 261 8.61 16.70 8.34
CA GLY A 261 8.49 17.93 7.56
C GLY A 261 7.54 17.85 6.37
N GLY A 262 6.80 16.76 6.24
CA GLY A 262 5.74 16.60 5.25
C GLY A 262 4.41 17.18 5.72
N HIS A 263 3.40 17.07 4.87
CA HIS A 263 2.08 17.66 5.08
C HIS A 263 1.00 16.59 5.21
N ALA A 264 -0.06 16.90 5.97
CA ALA A 264 -1.20 16.03 6.13
C ALA A 264 -2.52 16.83 6.15
N ILE A 265 -3.51 16.34 5.42
CA ILE A 265 -4.89 16.85 5.42
C ILE A 265 -5.82 15.74 5.88
N ALA A 266 -6.58 15.98 6.95
CA ALA A 266 -7.67 15.09 7.33
C ALA A 266 -8.93 15.47 6.56
N VAL A 267 -9.58 14.49 5.94
CA VAL A 267 -10.86 14.69 5.27
C VAL A 267 -12.00 14.09 6.09
N HIS A 268 -13.19 14.64 5.97
CA HIS A 268 -14.38 14.09 6.59
C HIS A 268 -15.54 14.10 5.60
N THR A 269 -16.46 13.15 5.75
CA THR A 269 -17.66 13.11 4.89
C THR A 269 -18.42 14.43 5.01
N PRO A 270 -18.77 15.08 3.88
CA PRO A 270 -19.56 16.30 3.89
C PRO A 270 -20.87 16.13 4.68
N GLY A 271 -21.18 17.10 5.56
CA GLY A 271 -22.40 17.09 6.37
C GLY A 271 -22.38 16.14 7.58
N LYS A 272 -21.31 15.36 7.78
CA LYS A 272 -21.12 14.50 8.96
C LYS A 272 -20.23 15.15 10.02
N ASP A 273 -20.19 14.52 11.20
CA ASP A 273 -19.36 14.97 12.31
C ASP A 273 -17.86 15.01 11.91
N ARG A 274 -17.20 16.10 12.29
CA ARG A 274 -15.76 16.35 12.06
C ARG A 274 -14.94 16.33 13.36
N ALA A 275 -15.51 15.89 14.45
CA ALA A 275 -14.86 15.96 15.78
C ALA A 275 -13.47 15.31 15.78
N LYS A 276 -13.33 14.13 15.18
CA LYS A 276 -12.03 13.44 15.04
C LYS A 276 -10.99 14.29 14.29
N CYS A 277 -11.35 14.89 13.15
CA CYS A 277 -10.45 15.76 12.40
C CYS A 277 -10.03 17.00 13.21
N VAL A 278 -10.96 17.55 14.01
CA VAL A 278 -10.67 18.67 14.92
C VAL A 278 -9.69 18.25 16.01
N GLU A 279 -9.82 17.08 16.58
CA GLU A 279 -8.87 16.52 17.56
C GLU A 279 -7.48 16.34 16.95
N LEU A 280 -7.38 15.77 15.74
CA LEU A 280 -6.11 15.64 15.01
C LEU A 280 -5.44 16.99 14.76
N PHE A 281 -6.22 18.00 14.38
CA PHE A 281 -5.73 19.35 14.17
C PHE A 281 -5.21 19.98 15.49
N LYS A 282 -5.98 19.91 16.57
CA LYS A 282 -5.57 20.38 17.90
C LYS A 282 -4.32 19.68 18.41
N ALA A 283 -4.17 18.39 18.09
CA ALA A 283 -2.98 17.60 18.44
C ALA A 283 -1.76 17.86 17.53
N GLY A 284 -1.86 18.78 16.55
CA GLY A 284 -0.76 19.12 15.62
C GLY A 284 -0.37 17.98 14.67
N ARG A 285 -1.27 17.00 14.47
CA ARG A 285 -1.01 15.82 13.62
C ARG A 285 -1.29 16.07 12.13
N ILE A 286 -2.02 17.15 11.82
CA ILE A 286 -2.38 17.55 10.47
C ILE A 286 -2.17 19.05 10.28
N ASP A 287 -2.00 19.49 9.02
CA ASP A 287 -1.96 20.91 8.66
C ASP A 287 -3.37 21.48 8.50
N PHE A 288 -4.24 20.72 7.85
CA PHE A 288 -5.61 21.13 7.55
C PHE A 288 -6.59 19.99 7.74
N LEU A 289 -7.85 20.34 7.95
CA LEU A 289 -8.99 19.44 7.82
C LEU A 289 -9.93 20.01 6.77
N ALA A 290 -10.65 19.16 6.01
CA ALA A 290 -11.58 19.60 4.98
C ALA A 290 -12.72 18.59 4.79
N PRO A 291 -13.91 19.01 4.30
CA PRO A 291 -14.86 18.08 3.73
C PRO A 291 -14.23 17.34 2.55
N ALA A 292 -14.57 16.07 2.37
CA ALA A 292 -14.15 15.24 1.24
C ALA A 292 -14.90 15.66 -0.04
N ASP A 293 -14.65 16.88 -0.48
CA ASP A 293 -15.14 17.48 -1.72
C ASP A 293 -13.92 17.83 -2.59
N TYR A 294 -13.70 17.03 -3.62
CA TYR A 294 -12.52 17.11 -4.49
C TYR A 294 -12.72 18.04 -5.69
N ARG A 295 -13.89 18.68 -5.81
CA ARG A 295 -14.17 19.61 -6.91
C ARG A 295 -13.29 20.85 -6.84
N ARG A 296 -12.95 21.37 -7.99
CA ARG A 296 -12.21 22.64 -8.12
C ARG A 296 -12.90 23.76 -7.33
N GLY A 297 -12.10 24.50 -6.55
CA GLY A 297 -12.59 25.60 -5.72
C GLY A 297 -13.18 25.20 -4.37
N SER A 298 -13.27 23.89 -4.05
CA SER A 298 -13.64 23.41 -2.71
C SER A 298 -12.60 23.82 -1.66
N ASP A 299 -12.94 23.66 -0.39
CA ASP A 299 -11.99 23.90 0.70
C ASP A 299 -10.78 22.95 0.65
N LEU A 300 -11.01 21.68 0.29
CA LEU A 300 -9.95 20.71 0.11
C LEU A 300 -9.00 21.14 -1.02
N PHE A 301 -9.55 21.52 -2.17
CA PHE A 301 -8.78 22.01 -3.31
C PHE A 301 -7.93 23.22 -2.93
N LYS A 302 -8.51 24.25 -2.30
CA LYS A 302 -7.79 25.46 -1.88
C LYS A 302 -6.66 25.16 -0.91
N ARG A 303 -6.90 24.29 0.10
CA ARG A 303 -5.89 23.91 1.09
C ARG A 303 -4.76 23.10 0.47
N THR A 304 -5.09 22.21 -0.47
CA THR A 304 -4.08 21.49 -1.26
C THR A 304 -3.22 22.45 -2.08
N CYS A 305 -3.82 23.41 -2.77
CA CYS A 305 -3.09 24.41 -3.55
C CYS A 305 -2.14 25.24 -2.67
N LEU A 306 -2.54 25.64 -1.45
CA LEU A 306 -1.66 26.34 -0.51
C LEU A 306 -0.43 25.51 -0.14
N LEU A 307 -0.58 24.21 0.09
CA LEU A 307 0.55 23.33 0.37
C LEU A 307 1.41 23.11 -0.87
N LEU A 308 0.82 22.98 -2.04
CA LEU A 308 1.56 22.83 -3.30
C LEU A 308 2.39 24.09 -3.60
N ASP A 309 1.85 25.29 -3.39
CA ASP A 309 2.58 26.55 -3.57
C ASP A 309 3.81 26.60 -2.65
N ARG A 310 3.65 26.21 -1.38
CA ARG A 310 4.75 26.12 -0.43
C ARG A 310 5.80 25.10 -0.88
N ILE A 311 5.39 23.89 -1.24
CA ILE A 311 6.29 22.82 -1.68
C ILE A 311 7.08 23.26 -2.93
N ILE A 312 6.41 23.87 -3.90
CA ILE A 312 7.05 24.38 -5.13
C ILE A 312 8.11 25.43 -4.79
N ALA A 313 7.79 26.40 -3.92
CA ALA A 313 8.74 27.41 -3.49
C ALA A 313 9.94 26.81 -2.73
N ASP A 314 9.69 25.81 -1.85
CA ASP A 314 10.75 25.10 -1.13
C ASP A 314 11.67 24.33 -2.09
N ILE A 315 11.11 23.67 -3.14
CA ILE A 315 11.90 23.00 -4.19
C ILE A 315 12.80 24.00 -4.93
N GLU A 316 12.30 25.20 -5.26
CA GLU A 316 13.05 26.24 -5.93
C GLU A 316 14.24 26.73 -5.08
N VAL A 317 14.00 26.98 -3.80
CA VAL A 317 15.04 27.37 -2.84
C VAL A 317 16.12 26.28 -2.71
N GLN A 318 15.71 25.00 -2.61
CA GLN A 318 16.66 23.88 -2.50
C GLN A 318 17.47 23.70 -3.79
N GLU A 319 16.87 23.90 -4.96
CA GLU A 319 17.58 23.86 -6.24
C GLU A 319 18.64 24.97 -6.33
N GLU A 320 18.31 26.18 -5.90
CA GLU A 320 19.25 27.31 -5.92
C GLU A 320 20.41 27.09 -4.95
N ILE A 321 20.14 26.63 -3.72
CA ILE A 321 21.18 26.24 -2.75
C ILE A 321 22.11 25.18 -3.36
N TRP A 322 21.54 24.17 -4.03
CA TRP A 322 22.32 23.12 -4.68
C TRP A 322 23.19 23.65 -5.84
N ARG A 323 22.67 24.59 -6.66
CA ARG A 323 23.45 25.25 -7.71
C ARG A 323 24.62 26.06 -7.15
N MET A 324 24.37 26.84 -6.10
CA MET A 324 25.39 27.62 -5.41
C MET A 324 26.49 26.72 -4.82
N ALA A 325 26.11 25.63 -4.15
CA ALA A 325 27.07 24.67 -3.59
C ALA A 325 27.95 23.97 -4.64
N LYS A 326 27.47 23.86 -5.88
CA LYS A 326 28.27 23.28 -7.00
C LYS A 326 29.18 24.31 -7.69
N ALA A 327 28.91 25.58 -7.54
CA ALA A 327 29.71 26.67 -8.13
C ALA A 327 30.92 27.08 -7.28
N ILE A 328 30.94 26.65 -6.01
CA ILE A 328 32.07 26.84 -5.07
C ILE A 328 33.03 25.66 -5.18
#